data_80c56f3d4ac2807507027ce2616d4dd8
#
_entry.id   80c56f3d4ac2807507027ce2616d4dd8
#
_cell.length_a   1.000
_cell.length_b   1.000
_cell.length_c   1.000
_cell.angle_alpha   90.00
_cell.angle_beta   90.00
_cell.angle_gamma   90.00
#
_symmetry.space_group_name_H-M   'P 1'
#
loop_
_entity.id
_entity.type
_entity.pdbx_description
1 polymer ?
#
loop_
_entity_poly.entity_id
_entity_poly.type
_entity_poly.pdbx_seq_one_letter_code
_entity_poly.pdbx_strand_id
1 'polypeptide(L)'
;MWWTKPYVNRRDWILENLGVLNVSGDQALLLLMIDYLNTQKEIIDPQILSNRTGLKPERVDELIHQLVRQNILEIKPLKDRIEFNIDRLFQEGLLYEYVDETIFEIFEGELARPLSQSELERLNSWLNQYTQEEIISALRTAIVYQKVTFPYINSILANNRKEKGLSL
;
A
#
# COMPACT_ATOMS: atom_id res chain seq x y z
N MET A 1 15.94 3.34 -5.11
CA MET A 1 14.71 2.52 -5.12
C MET A 1 15.09 1.13 -5.61
N TRP A 2 14.68 0.07 -4.92
CA TRP A 2 15.10 -1.31 -5.26
C TRP A 2 14.50 -1.78 -6.59
N TRP A 3 13.23 -1.42 -6.87
CA TRP A 3 12.52 -1.82 -8.10
C TRP A 3 13.04 -1.18 -9.39
N THR A 4 13.91 -0.19 -9.31
CA THR A 4 14.54 0.44 -10.49
C THR A 4 15.88 -0.20 -10.85
N LYS A 5 16.34 -1.17 -10.09
CA LYS A 5 17.61 -1.85 -10.34
C LYS A 5 17.51 -2.79 -11.53
N PRO A 6 18.52 -2.85 -12.43
CA PRO A 6 18.45 -3.62 -13.68
C PRO A 6 18.33 -5.14 -13.49
N TYR A 7 18.67 -5.65 -12.29
CA TYR A 7 18.54 -7.08 -11.95
C TYR A 7 17.18 -7.42 -11.33
N VAL A 8 16.29 -6.45 -11.12
CA VAL A 8 14.94 -6.69 -10.61
C VAL A 8 13.97 -6.89 -11.76
N ASN A 9 13.37 -8.06 -11.83
CA ASN A 9 12.25 -8.31 -12.74
C ASN A 9 10.94 -7.91 -12.06
N ARG A 10 10.42 -6.74 -12.41
CA ARG A 10 9.20 -6.16 -11.83
C ARG A 10 7.97 -7.04 -12.07
N ARG A 11 7.88 -7.69 -13.23
CA ARG A 11 6.76 -8.58 -13.57
C ARG A 11 6.78 -9.86 -12.75
N ASP A 12 7.95 -10.46 -12.56
CA ASP A 12 8.09 -11.62 -11.69
C ASP A 12 7.71 -11.27 -10.26
N TRP A 13 8.13 -10.09 -9.76
CA TRP A 13 7.73 -9.61 -8.45
C TRP A 13 6.21 -9.44 -8.32
N ILE A 14 5.52 -8.86 -9.32
CA ILE A 14 4.07 -8.75 -9.33
C ILE A 14 3.42 -10.13 -9.26
N LEU A 15 3.90 -11.09 -10.06
CA LEU A 15 3.37 -12.46 -10.09
C LEU A 15 3.56 -13.19 -8.77
N GLU A 16 4.72 -13.06 -8.15
CA GLU A 16 5.03 -13.68 -6.85
C GLU A 16 4.17 -13.10 -5.72
N ASN A 17 3.76 -11.85 -5.83
CA ASN A 17 3.03 -11.13 -4.77
C ASN A 17 1.53 -10.92 -5.09
N LEU A 18 0.98 -11.55 -6.13
CA LEU A 18 -0.42 -11.35 -6.52
C LEU A 18 -1.42 -11.56 -5.39
N GLY A 19 -1.18 -12.54 -4.52
CA GLY A 19 -2.06 -12.86 -3.40
C GLY A 19 -2.13 -11.77 -2.33
N VAL A 20 -1.09 -10.95 -2.21
CA VAL A 20 -0.99 -9.86 -1.20
C VAL A 20 -1.24 -8.47 -1.78
N LEU A 21 -1.18 -8.31 -3.10
CA LEU A 21 -1.36 -7.01 -3.76
C LEU A 21 -2.83 -6.52 -3.80
N ASN A 22 -3.78 -7.33 -3.36
CA ASN A 22 -5.22 -7.02 -3.36
C ASN A 22 -5.73 -6.44 -4.70
N VAL A 23 -5.25 -7.01 -5.79
CA VAL A 23 -5.67 -6.68 -7.15
C VAL A 23 -6.44 -7.83 -7.78
N SER A 24 -7.44 -7.53 -8.61
CA SER A 24 -8.14 -8.54 -9.38
C SER A 24 -7.25 -9.11 -10.50
N GLY A 25 -7.63 -10.27 -11.06
CA GLY A 25 -6.91 -10.85 -12.19
C GLY A 25 -6.82 -9.91 -13.39
N ASP A 26 -7.89 -9.19 -13.71
CA ASP A 26 -7.92 -8.20 -14.80
C ASP A 26 -7.00 -7.00 -14.49
N GLN A 27 -6.98 -6.54 -13.25
CA GLN A 27 -6.07 -5.47 -12.79
C GLN A 27 -4.61 -5.92 -12.89
N ALA A 28 -4.31 -7.13 -12.45
CA ALA A 28 -2.96 -7.70 -12.54
C ALA A 28 -2.50 -7.82 -14.00
N LEU A 29 -3.38 -8.30 -14.89
CA LEU A 29 -3.09 -8.39 -16.32
C LEU A 29 -2.77 -7.01 -16.91
N LEU A 30 -3.56 -5.99 -16.55
CA LEU A 30 -3.34 -4.62 -17.00
C LEU A 30 -2.01 -4.04 -16.49
N LEU A 31 -1.68 -4.25 -15.21
CA LEU A 31 -0.42 -3.80 -14.61
C LEU A 31 0.80 -4.46 -15.26
N LEU A 32 0.75 -5.76 -15.51
CA LEU A 32 1.80 -6.50 -16.21
C LEU A 32 2.00 -5.98 -17.63
N MET A 33 0.90 -5.68 -18.35
CA MET A 33 0.97 -5.12 -19.71
C MET A 33 1.55 -3.70 -19.70
N ILE A 34 1.15 -2.86 -18.78
CA ILE A 34 1.71 -1.50 -18.63
C ILE A 34 3.22 -1.57 -18.36
N ASP A 35 3.66 -2.42 -17.43
CA ASP A 35 5.08 -2.58 -17.15
C ASP A 35 5.87 -3.08 -18.37
N TYR A 36 5.30 -4.04 -19.11
CA TYR A 36 5.89 -4.54 -20.34
C TYR A 36 6.07 -3.44 -21.38
N LEU A 37 5.01 -2.67 -21.68
CA LEU A 37 5.05 -1.60 -22.68
C LEU A 37 6.01 -0.48 -22.26
N ASN A 38 6.06 -0.12 -20.97
CA ASN A 38 7.03 0.82 -20.44
C ASN A 38 8.47 0.34 -20.64
N THR A 39 8.72 -0.94 -20.40
CA THR A 39 10.05 -1.56 -20.60
C THR A 39 10.47 -1.53 -22.07
N GLN A 40 9.52 -1.73 -22.98
CA GLN A 40 9.75 -1.65 -24.43
C GLN A 40 9.78 -0.20 -24.96
N LYS A 41 9.50 0.80 -24.10
CA LYS A 41 9.36 2.21 -24.48
C LYS A 41 8.29 2.45 -25.54
N GLU A 42 7.25 1.62 -25.55
CA GLU A 42 6.08 1.77 -26.41
C GLU A 42 5.13 2.83 -25.84
N ILE A 43 4.36 3.46 -26.73
CA ILE A 43 3.29 4.38 -26.31
C ILE A 43 2.16 3.57 -25.70
N ILE A 44 1.61 4.06 -24.60
CA ILE A 44 0.50 3.44 -23.88
C ILE A 44 -0.73 4.34 -24.01
N ASP A 45 -1.81 3.76 -24.49
CA ASP A 45 -3.15 4.33 -24.46
C ASP A 45 -4.20 3.24 -24.16
N PRO A 46 -5.44 3.58 -23.80
CA PRO A 46 -6.48 2.60 -23.50
C PRO A 46 -6.77 1.63 -24.65
N GLN A 47 -6.70 2.08 -25.91
CA GLN A 47 -6.95 1.23 -27.06
C GLN A 47 -5.84 0.19 -27.27
N ILE A 48 -4.58 0.60 -27.10
CA ILE A 48 -3.43 -0.32 -27.16
C ILE A 48 -3.53 -1.36 -26.05
N LEU A 49 -3.88 -0.93 -24.82
CA LEU A 49 -4.09 -1.84 -23.69
C LEU A 49 -5.21 -2.84 -23.96
N SER A 50 -6.34 -2.39 -24.51
CA SER A 50 -7.43 -3.27 -24.92
C SER A 50 -6.98 -4.30 -25.95
N ASN A 51 -6.31 -3.88 -27.00
CA ASN A 51 -5.84 -4.77 -28.08
C ASN A 51 -4.81 -5.79 -27.59
N ARG A 52 -3.91 -5.39 -26.68
CA ARG A 52 -2.82 -6.24 -26.16
C ARG A 52 -3.29 -7.24 -25.11
N THR A 53 -4.26 -6.85 -24.27
CA THR A 53 -4.78 -7.70 -23.18
C THR A 53 -5.97 -8.56 -23.60
N GLY A 54 -6.67 -8.20 -24.69
CA GLY A 54 -7.92 -8.81 -25.09
C GLY A 54 -9.12 -8.38 -24.24
N LEU A 55 -8.94 -7.45 -23.31
CA LEU A 55 -10.04 -6.87 -22.53
C LEU A 55 -10.83 -5.87 -23.38
N LYS A 56 -12.14 -5.78 -23.14
CA LYS A 56 -12.97 -4.79 -23.82
C LYS A 56 -12.55 -3.37 -23.45
N PRO A 57 -12.66 -2.37 -24.36
CA PRO A 57 -12.27 -0.99 -24.10
C PRO A 57 -12.91 -0.40 -22.84
N GLU A 58 -14.21 -0.65 -22.62
CA GLU A 58 -14.95 -0.18 -21.46
C GLU A 58 -14.39 -0.78 -20.16
N ARG A 59 -13.97 -2.04 -20.20
CA ARG A 59 -13.35 -2.71 -19.06
C ARG A 59 -11.96 -2.13 -18.75
N VAL A 60 -11.18 -1.83 -19.76
CA VAL A 60 -9.86 -1.18 -19.61
C VAL A 60 -10.01 0.19 -18.94
N ASP A 61 -10.96 1.01 -19.40
CA ASP A 61 -11.24 2.31 -18.82
C ASP A 61 -11.66 2.20 -17.35
N GLU A 62 -12.55 1.27 -17.04
CA GLU A 62 -12.98 1.00 -15.65
C GLU A 62 -11.80 0.60 -14.76
N LEU A 63 -10.95 -0.32 -15.22
CA LEU A 63 -9.78 -0.79 -14.48
C LEU A 63 -8.75 0.32 -14.25
N ILE A 64 -8.49 1.16 -15.26
CA ILE A 64 -7.62 2.33 -15.14
C ILE A 64 -8.14 3.25 -14.02
N HIS A 65 -9.44 3.57 -14.04
CA HIS A 65 -10.03 4.42 -12.99
C HIS A 65 -9.93 3.79 -11.60
N GLN A 66 -10.15 2.48 -11.49
CA GLN A 66 -10.00 1.75 -10.22
C GLN A 66 -8.57 1.82 -9.70
N LEU A 67 -7.58 1.51 -10.55
CA LEU A 67 -6.16 1.52 -10.17
C LEU A 67 -5.66 2.92 -9.78
N VAL A 68 -6.17 3.96 -10.43
CA VAL A 68 -5.85 5.35 -10.05
C VAL A 68 -6.46 5.70 -8.68
N ARG A 69 -7.71 5.30 -8.41
CA ARG A 69 -8.35 5.51 -7.09
C ARG A 69 -7.64 4.74 -5.98
N GLN A 70 -7.09 3.57 -6.28
CA GLN A 70 -6.31 2.75 -5.35
C GLN A 70 -4.88 3.27 -5.15
N ASN A 71 -4.49 4.37 -5.79
CA ASN A 71 -3.13 4.89 -5.79
C ASN A 71 -2.06 3.94 -6.35
N ILE A 72 -2.42 2.94 -7.11
CA ILE A 72 -1.50 1.96 -7.72
C ILE A 72 -0.96 2.49 -9.04
N LEU A 73 -1.84 3.10 -9.85
CA LEU A 73 -1.52 3.66 -11.15
C LEU A 73 -1.53 5.20 -11.09
N GLU A 74 -0.45 5.80 -11.55
CA GLU A 74 -0.35 7.25 -11.74
C GLU A 74 -0.32 7.56 -13.24
N ILE A 75 -1.14 8.52 -13.67
CA ILE A 75 -1.21 8.97 -15.06
C ILE A 75 -0.74 10.41 -15.12
N LYS A 76 0.31 10.67 -15.87
CA LYS A 76 0.88 12.01 -16.05
C LYS A 76 0.79 12.45 -17.50
N PRO A 77 0.12 13.56 -17.81
CA PRO A 77 0.19 14.15 -19.14
C PRO A 77 1.58 14.75 -19.38
N LEU A 78 2.25 14.31 -20.43
CA LEU A 78 3.47 14.92 -20.97
C LEU A 78 3.10 15.73 -22.22
N LYS A 79 4.07 16.46 -22.79
CA LYS A 79 3.83 17.35 -23.94
C LYS A 79 3.31 16.62 -25.18
N ASP A 80 3.75 15.39 -25.40
CA ASP A 80 3.51 14.58 -26.61
C ASP A 80 2.84 13.23 -26.33
N ARG A 81 2.69 12.85 -25.06
CA ARG A 81 2.15 11.54 -24.67
C ARG A 81 1.60 11.56 -23.24
N ILE A 82 0.93 10.48 -22.88
CA ILE A 82 0.49 10.21 -21.51
C ILE A 82 1.44 9.15 -20.94
N GLU A 83 1.97 9.38 -19.76
CA GLU A 83 2.79 8.43 -19.01
C GLU A 83 1.91 7.65 -18.05
N PHE A 84 2.02 6.31 -18.10
CA PHE A 84 1.40 5.39 -17.16
C PHE A 84 2.49 4.85 -16.23
N ASN A 85 2.46 5.25 -14.97
CA ASN A 85 3.47 4.90 -13.99
C ASN A 85 2.87 4.01 -12.89
N ILE A 86 3.48 2.84 -12.67
CA ILE A 86 3.06 1.86 -11.65
C ILE A 86 4.07 1.75 -10.49
N ASP A 87 4.99 2.69 -10.34
CA ASP A 87 6.02 2.64 -9.30
C ASP A 87 5.43 2.61 -7.89
N ARG A 88 4.25 3.20 -7.69
CA ARG A 88 3.53 3.17 -6.43
C ARG A 88 3.16 1.76 -5.97
N LEU A 89 2.90 0.85 -6.91
CA LEU A 89 2.66 -0.56 -6.60
C LEU A 89 3.82 -1.18 -5.81
N PHE A 90 5.06 -0.80 -6.14
CA PHE A 90 6.26 -1.31 -5.48
C PHE A 90 6.58 -0.57 -4.18
N GLN A 91 6.11 0.65 -4.02
CA GLN A 91 6.25 1.44 -2.79
C GLN A 91 5.20 1.04 -1.76
N GLU A 92 3.96 0.95 -2.17
CA GLU A 92 2.79 0.72 -1.32
C GLU A 92 2.43 -0.77 -1.22
N GLY A 93 2.85 -1.59 -2.19
CA GLY A 93 2.67 -3.04 -2.16
C GLY A 93 3.29 -3.70 -0.92
N LEU A 94 4.36 -3.12 -0.40
CA LEU A 94 4.92 -3.51 0.91
C LEU A 94 4.13 -2.93 2.09
N LEU A 95 3.33 -1.89 1.87
CA LEU A 95 2.40 -1.36 2.87
C LEU A 95 1.09 -2.18 2.91
N TYR A 96 0.73 -2.86 1.81
CA TYR A 96 -0.41 -3.78 1.79
C TYR A 96 -0.12 -5.10 2.52
N GLU A 97 1.13 -5.55 2.62
CA GLU A 97 1.51 -6.60 3.58
C GLU A 97 1.20 -6.17 5.03
N TYR A 98 1.30 -4.85 5.31
CA TYR A 98 0.97 -4.27 6.61
C TYR A 98 -0.53 -3.94 6.79
N VAL A 99 -1.32 -3.88 5.73
CA VAL A 99 -2.76 -3.50 5.80
C VAL A 99 -3.65 -4.74 5.86
N ASP A 100 -3.21 -5.90 5.37
CA ASP A 100 -3.89 -7.19 5.56
C ASP A 100 -3.47 -7.91 6.87
N GLU A 101 -2.35 -7.52 7.48
CA GLU A 101 -2.09 -7.88 8.86
C GLU A 101 -3.05 -7.09 9.74
N THR A 102 -3.87 -7.78 10.50
CA THR A 102 -4.66 -7.12 11.54
C THR A 102 -3.70 -6.35 12.45
N ILE A 103 -4.11 -5.20 12.96
CA ILE A 103 -3.27 -4.42 13.88
C ILE A 103 -2.76 -5.27 15.04
N PHE A 104 -3.47 -6.34 15.39
CA PHE A 104 -3.10 -7.33 16.41
C PHE A 104 -1.85 -8.10 16.00
N GLU A 105 -1.77 -8.58 14.75
CA GLU A 105 -0.61 -9.31 14.21
C GLU A 105 0.63 -8.42 14.13
N ILE A 106 0.46 -7.14 13.79
CA ILE A 106 1.57 -6.16 13.79
C ILE A 106 2.15 -6.01 15.21
N PHE A 107 1.28 -5.87 16.22
CA PHE A 107 1.74 -5.78 17.61
C PHE A 107 2.39 -7.07 18.10
N GLU A 108 1.83 -8.23 17.75
CA GLU A 108 2.40 -9.54 18.10
C GLU A 108 3.76 -9.75 17.43
N GLY A 109 3.93 -9.32 16.19
CA GLY A 109 5.20 -9.34 15.48
C GLY A 109 6.28 -8.50 16.17
N GLU A 110 5.94 -7.26 16.55
CA GLU A 110 6.87 -6.36 17.24
C GLU A 110 7.21 -6.80 18.67
N LEU A 111 6.26 -7.41 19.36
CA LEU A 111 6.48 -7.96 20.72
C LEU A 111 7.14 -9.36 20.69
N ALA A 112 7.20 -10.00 19.52
CA ALA A 112 7.66 -11.38 19.31
C ALA A 112 6.95 -12.41 20.21
N ARG A 113 5.67 -12.15 20.51
CA ARG A 113 4.80 -13.02 21.31
C ARG A 113 3.33 -12.70 21.07
N PRO A 114 2.40 -13.63 21.34
CA PRO A 114 0.96 -13.34 21.35
C PRO A 114 0.60 -12.25 22.36
N LEU A 115 -0.45 -11.50 22.05
CA LEU A 115 -1.02 -10.50 22.94
C LEU A 115 -1.76 -11.17 24.10
N SER A 116 -1.60 -10.61 25.29
CA SER A 116 -2.40 -11.00 26.44
C SER A 116 -3.85 -10.48 26.32
N GLN A 117 -4.78 -11.05 27.10
CA GLN A 117 -6.18 -10.63 27.10
C GLN A 117 -6.32 -9.11 27.39
N SER A 118 -5.58 -8.60 28.37
CA SER A 118 -5.59 -7.18 28.72
C SER A 118 -5.01 -6.27 27.63
N GLU A 119 -4.03 -6.76 26.88
CA GLU A 119 -3.45 -6.05 25.71
C GLU A 119 -4.43 -6.02 24.53
N LEU A 120 -5.12 -7.13 24.28
CA LEU A 120 -6.20 -7.19 23.27
C LEU A 120 -7.33 -6.19 23.58
N GLU A 121 -7.77 -6.14 24.83
CA GLU A 121 -8.80 -5.21 25.28
C GLU A 121 -8.33 -3.75 25.15
N ARG A 122 -7.08 -3.47 25.48
CA ARG A 122 -6.48 -2.14 25.33
C ARG A 122 -6.41 -1.73 23.86
N LEU A 123 -5.98 -2.60 22.99
CA LEU A 123 -5.88 -2.35 21.57
C LEU A 123 -7.26 -2.10 20.95
N ASN A 124 -8.27 -2.89 21.32
CA ASN A 124 -9.66 -2.66 20.93
C ASN A 124 -10.18 -1.31 21.42
N SER A 125 -9.85 -0.90 22.65
CA SER A 125 -10.19 0.41 23.17
C SER A 125 -9.56 1.55 22.36
N TRP A 126 -8.32 1.40 21.94
CA TRP A 126 -7.66 2.38 21.06
C TRP A 126 -8.32 2.47 19.68
N LEU A 127 -8.70 1.35 19.08
CA LEU A 127 -9.39 1.32 17.79
C LEU A 127 -10.75 2.05 17.80
N ASN A 128 -11.38 2.18 18.96
CA ASN A 128 -12.59 2.98 19.14
C ASN A 128 -12.31 4.49 19.28
N GLN A 129 -11.07 4.91 19.53
CA GLN A 129 -10.71 6.28 19.84
C GLN A 129 -9.74 6.91 18.85
N TYR A 130 -8.93 6.11 18.18
CA TYR A 130 -7.86 6.50 17.25
C TYR A 130 -7.98 5.72 15.94
N THR A 131 -7.44 6.28 14.87
CA THR A 131 -7.32 5.56 13.61
C THR A 131 -6.20 4.50 13.69
N GLN A 132 -6.26 3.49 12.84
CA GLN A 132 -5.18 2.49 12.76
C GLN A 132 -3.82 3.14 12.47
N GLU A 133 -3.80 4.16 11.61
CA GLU A 133 -2.59 4.91 11.27
C GLU A 133 -1.98 5.61 12.46
N GLU A 134 -2.82 6.22 13.32
CA GLU A 134 -2.35 6.86 14.56
C GLU A 134 -1.76 5.84 15.54
N ILE A 135 -2.37 4.68 15.67
CA ILE A 135 -1.89 3.60 16.54
C ILE A 135 -0.57 3.02 16.01
N ILE A 136 -0.47 2.76 14.72
CA ILE A 136 0.76 2.26 14.08
C ILE A 136 1.88 3.30 14.18
N SER A 137 1.57 4.58 13.99
CA SER A 137 2.55 5.67 14.14
C SER A 137 3.09 5.76 15.58
N ALA A 138 2.22 5.59 16.59
CA ALA A 138 2.63 5.55 17.99
C ALA A 138 3.49 4.32 18.31
N LEU A 139 3.16 3.16 17.75
CA LEU A 139 3.98 1.94 17.85
C LEU A 139 5.37 2.16 17.25
N ARG A 140 5.47 2.71 16.04
CA ARG A 140 6.74 3.03 15.38
C ARG A 140 7.60 3.97 16.23
N THR A 141 6.99 4.99 16.82
CA THR A 141 7.68 5.90 17.76
C THR A 141 8.22 5.14 18.96
N ALA A 142 7.43 4.23 19.54
CA ALA A 142 7.86 3.40 20.66
C ALA A 142 9.05 2.48 20.30
N ILE A 143 9.05 1.95 19.08
CA ILE A 143 10.15 1.12 18.53
C ILE A 143 11.43 1.96 18.43
N VAL A 144 11.36 3.15 17.86
CA VAL A 144 12.52 4.07 17.71
C VAL A 144 13.15 4.37 19.06
N TYR A 145 12.32 4.58 20.11
CA TYR A 145 12.80 4.83 21.47
C TYR A 145 13.09 3.55 22.28
N GLN A 146 12.98 2.37 21.66
CA GLN A 146 13.18 1.06 22.30
C GLN A 146 12.32 0.85 23.56
N LYS A 147 11.11 1.38 23.55
CA LYS A 147 10.14 1.31 24.66
C LYS A 147 8.79 0.79 24.17
N VAL A 148 8.78 -0.42 23.61
CA VAL A 148 7.56 -1.05 23.10
C VAL A 148 6.74 -1.62 24.25
N THR A 149 6.03 -0.74 24.96
CA THR A 149 5.10 -1.08 26.04
C THR A 149 3.76 -0.38 25.83
N PHE A 150 2.67 -1.03 26.17
CA PHE A 150 1.31 -0.47 26.05
C PHE A 150 1.14 0.87 26.82
N PRO A 151 1.64 1.02 28.06
CA PRO A 151 1.58 2.31 28.75
C PRO A 151 2.32 3.43 28.01
N TYR A 152 3.46 3.14 27.42
CA TYR A 152 4.23 4.15 26.67
C TYR A 152 3.53 4.54 25.37
N ILE A 153 3.03 3.58 24.61
CA ILE A 153 2.26 3.82 23.38
C ILE A 153 0.99 4.63 23.70
N ASN A 154 0.32 4.31 24.80
CA ASN A 154 -0.85 5.07 25.24
C ASN A 154 -0.52 6.54 25.54
N SER A 155 0.63 6.82 26.16
CA SER A 155 1.07 8.20 26.41
C SER A 155 1.40 8.95 25.11
N ILE A 156 1.98 8.29 24.12
CA ILE A 156 2.21 8.88 22.79
C ILE A 156 0.87 9.25 22.12
N LEU A 157 -0.09 8.32 22.09
CA LEU A 157 -1.42 8.55 21.52
C LEU A 157 -2.14 9.74 22.20
N ALA A 158 -2.09 9.79 23.53
CA ALA A 158 -2.70 10.87 24.30
C ALA A 158 -2.04 12.24 24.04
N ASN A 159 -0.72 12.28 23.90
CA ASN A 159 0.03 13.51 23.61
C ASN A 159 -0.24 14.01 22.20
N ASN A 160 -0.20 13.13 21.20
CA ASN A 160 -0.50 13.47 19.80
C ASN A 160 -1.91 14.05 19.65
N ARG A 161 -2.88 13.55 20.41
CA ARG A 161 -4.25 14.08 20.41
C ARG A 161 -4.33 15.48 21.02
N LYS A 162 -3.57 15.74 22.10
CA LYS A 162 -3.51 17.08 22.72
C LYS A 162 -2.89 18.11 21.77
N GLU A 163 -1.82 17.75 21.06
CA GLU A 163 -1.18 18.64 20.09
C GLU A 163 -2.12 18.97 18.91
N LYS A 164 -2.87 18.00 18.41
CA LYS A 164 -3.91 18.23 17.38
C LYS A 164 -5.07 19.10 17.88
N GLY A 165 -5.44 19.02 19.15
CA GLY A 165 -6.50 19.84 19.77
C GLY A 165 -6.07 21.28 20.09
N LEU A 166 -4.77 21.56 20.17
CA LEU A 166 -4.22 22.90 20.38
C LEU A 166 -3.97 23.66 19.06
N SER A 167 -4.09 23.00 17.93
CA SER A 167 -3.94 23.57 16.58
C SER A 167 -5.27 24.06 15.98
N LEU A 168 -6.32 24.12 16.78
CA LEU A 168 -7.61 24.76 16.51
C LEU A 168 -7.70 26.05 17.34
#